data_243d4028ffe53458e07681f3767a26c9
#
_entry.id   243d4028ffe53458e07681f3767a26c9
#
_cell.length_a   1.000
_cell.length_b   1.000
_cell.length_c   1.000
_cell.angle_alpha   90.00
_cell.angle_beta   90.00
_cell.angle_gamma   90.00
#
_symmetry.space_group_name_H-M   'P 1'
#
loop_
_entity.id
_entity.type
_entity.pdbx_description
1 polymer ?
#
loop_
_entity_poly.entity_id
_entity_poly.type
_entity_poly.pdbx_seq_one_letter_code
_entity_poly.pdbx_strand_id
1 'polypeptide(L)'
;MALSFLPDSELTIEVVVTCDPAVTCSPEQMQAYLDTGELSALEAHEGATRFKIKALSPSDREQAEVRAGAYTRSELGRILWLDAPSDEREKARWHHELAEDEREALASYQAYLSRVFVEMVRVALVEIDDQPAGDMIDRIKPESHRLQVISELVQHIQRISLLGISGK
;
A
#
# COMPACT_ATOMS: atom_id res chain seq x y z
N MET A 1 19.11 22.72 15.50
CA MET A 1 19.58 21.36 15.20
C MET A 1 18.37 20.53 14.79
N ALA A 2 18.24 20.20 13.52
CA ALA A 2 17.15 19.30 13.07
C ALA A 2 17.48 17.88 13.56
N LEU A 3 16.52 17.21 14.19
CA LEU A 3 16.66 15.82 14.58
C LEU A 3 16.57 14.97 13.30
N SER A 4 17.73 14.50 12.82
CA SER A 4 17.89 13.81 11.53
C SER A 4 17.21 12.43 11.43
N PHE A 5 16.47 12.01 12.45
CA PHE A 5 15.74 10.74 12.48
C PHE A 5 14.21 10.91 12.43
N LEU A 6 13.71 12.13 12.26
CA LEU A 6 12.30 12.31 11.92
C LEU A 6 12.16 12.17 10.41
N PRO A 7 11.17 11.38 9.93
CA PRO A 7 10.88 11.32 8.51
C PRO A 7 10.63 12.74 8.00
N ASP A 8 11.29 13.11 6.92
CA ASP A 8 11.03 14.37 6.25
C ASP A 8 9.61 14.26 5.66
N SER A 9 8.65 14.91 6.32
CA SER A 9 7.25 14.92 5.90
C SER A 9 7.07 15.65 4.54
N GLU A 10 8.12 16.28 4.03
CA GLU A 10 8.16 16.90 2.70
C GLU A 10 8.73 15.97 1.64
N LEU A 11 9.25 14.78 2.01
CA LEU A 11 9.75 13.82 1.03
C LEU A 11 8.59 13.31 0.16
N THR A 12 8.63 13.70 -1.09
CA THR A 12 7.71 13.22 -2.12
C THR A 12 8.46 12.48 -3.21
N ILE A 13 7.84 11.45 -3.77
CA ILE A 13 8.34 10.73 -4.93
C ILE A 13 7.22 10.57 -5.95
N GLU A 14 7.60 10.41 -7.22
CA GLU A 14 6.69 9.97 -8.27
C GLU A 14 6.82 8.47 -8.47
N VAL A 15 5.68 7.80 -8.61
CA VAL A 15 5.59 6.37 -8.89
C VAL A 15 4.54 6.13 -9.97
N VAL A 16 4.65 5.01 -10.65
CA VAL A 16 3.61 4.43 -11.50
C VAL A 16 3.12 3.13 -10.86
N VAL A 17 1.96 2.63 -11.26
CA VAL A 17 1.48 1.32 -10.80
C VAL A 17 1.67 0.30 -11.91
N THR A 18 2.11 -0.90 -11.55
CA THR A 18 2.42 -1.95 -12.55
C THR A 18 1.17 -2.52 -13.21
N CYS A 19 0.00 -2.30 -12.61
CA CYS A 19 -1.29 -2.66 -13.20
C CYS A 19 -1.80 -1.63 -14.23
N ASP A 20 -1.09 -0.50 -14.45
CA ASP A 20 -1.42 0.43 -15.53
C ASP A 20 -1.13 -0.22 -16.89
N PRO A 21 -2.08 -0.19 -17.85
CA PRO A 21 -1.88 -0.78 -19.20
C PRO A 21 -0.68 -0.27 -19.96
N ALA A 22 -0.17 0.92 -19.63
CA ALA A 22 1.02 1.51 -20.25
C ALA A 22 2.33 0.98 -19.63
N VAL A 23 2.27 0.21 -18.54
CA VAL A 23 3.44 -0.39 -17.90
C VAL A 23 3.66 -1.80 -18.43
N THR A 24 4.89 -2.09 -18.83
CA THR A 24 5.34 -3.44 -19.20
C THR A 24 6.48 -3.84 -18.29
N CYS A 25 6.38 -5.00 -17.67
CA CYS A 25 7.43 -5.58 -16.83
C CYS A 25 7.25 -7.08 -16.63
N SER A 26 8.36 -7.80 -16.41
CA SER A 26 8.32 -9.17 -15.91
C SER A 26 7.99 -9.19 -14.41
N PRO A 27 7.61 -10.36 -13.83
CA PRO A 27 7.42 -10.48 -12.39
C PRO A 27 8.66 -10.08 -11.59
N GLU A 28 9.86 -10.40 -12.06
CA GLU A 28 11.12 -10.04 -11.42
C GLU A 28 11.38 -8.53 -11.47
N GLN A 29 11.09 -7.89 -12.62
CA GLN A 29 11.17 -6.44 -12.77
C GLN A 29 10.16 -5.71 -11.89
N MET A 30 8.93 -6.21 -11.82
CA MET A 30 7.90 -5.70 -10.93
C MET A 30 8.38 -5.75 -9.47
N GLN A 31 8.91 -6.88 -9.02
CA GLN A 31 9.41 -7.01 -7.66
C GLN A 31 10.58 -6.04 -7.39
N ALA A 32 11.54 -5.96 -8.30
CA ALA A 32 12.66 -5.03 -8.19
C ALA A 32 12.18 -3.57 -8.11
N TYR A 33 11.18 -3.19 -8.90
CA TYR A 33 10.57 -1.87 -8.87
C TYR A 33 9.88 -1.58 -7.53
N LEU A 34 9.09 -2.52 -7.02
CA LEU A 34 8.40 -2.36 -5.74
C LEU A 34 9.40 -2.22 -4.58
N ASP A 35 10.51 -2.94 -4.63
CA ASP A 35 11.56 -2.90 -3.61
C ASP A 35 12.38 -1.61 -3.65
N THR A 36 12.73 -1.13 -4.83
CA THR A 36 13.62 0.03 -5.01
C THR A 36 12.88 1.34 -5.30
N GLY A 37 11.76 1.27 -6.03
CA GLY A 37 11.01 2.39 -6.59
C GLY A 37 11.69 3.05 -7.80
N GLU A 38 12.70 2.41 -8.36
CA GLU A 38 13.40 2.92 -9.52
C GLU A 38 12.66 2.56 -10.80
N LEU A 39 12.13 3.56 -11.51
CA LEU A 39 11.42 3.38 -12.78
C LEU A 39 12.27 2.65 -13.83
N SER A 40 13.59 2.74 -13.72
CA SER A 40 14.54 2.02 -14.59
C SER A 40 14.46 0.49 -14.48
N ALA A 41 13.83 -0.02 -13.42
CA ALA A 41 13.58 -1.47 -13.27
C ALA A 41 12.47 -1.97 -14.21
N LEU A 42 11.58 -1.08 -14.68
CA LEU A 42 10.49 -1.42 -15.59
C LEU A 42 10.98 -1.42 -17.05
N GLU A 43 10.45 -2.33 -17.85
CA GLU A 43 10.79 -2.41 -19.29
C GLU A 43 10.21 -1.22 -20.07
N ALA A 44 8.95 -0.86 -19.79
CA ALA A 44 8.31 0.33 -20.34
C ALA A 44 7.29 0.90 -19.33
N HIS A 45 7.25 2.22 -19.24
CA HIS A 45 6.30 2.97 -18.38
C HIS A 45 5.92 4.32 -19.00
N GLU A 46 6.28 4.57 -20.26
CA GLU A 46 5.96 5.81 -20.94
C GLU A 46 4.45 5.92 -21.16
N GLY A 47 3.86 7.04 -20.73
CA GLY A 47 2.41 7.25 -20.80
C GLY A 47 1.61 6.63 -19.66
N ALA A 48 2.27 5.96 -18.69
CA ALA A 48 1.60 5.49 -17.47
C ALA A 48 1.18 6.66 -16.56
N THR A 49 0.09 6.47 -15.86
CA THR A 49 -0.40 7.42 -14.83
C THR A 49 0.64 7.61 -13.74
N ARG A 50 0.99 8.86 -13.46
CA ARG A 50 1.99 9.23 -12.45
C ARG A 50 1.30 9.63 -11.15
N PHE A 51 1.70 8.99 -10.08
CA PHE A 51 1.23 9.27 -8.74
C PHE A 51 2.35 9.90 -7.94
N LYS A 52 2.14 11.13 -7.46
CA LYS A 52 3.06 11.78 -6.54
C LYS A 52 2.60 11.52 -5.12
N ILE A 53 3.41 10.83 -4.36
CA ILE A 53 3.12 10.43 -3.00
C ILE A 53 4.15 11.01 -2.02
N LYS A 54 3.70 11.25 -0.77
CA LYS A 54 4.56 11.68 0.34
C LYS A 54 4.78 10.56 1.35
N ALA A 55 5.90 10.63 2.05
CA ALA A 55 6.13 9.79 3.23
C ALA A 55 5.09 10.10 4.32
N LEU A 56 4.64 9.07 5.05
CA LEU A 56 3.73 9.22 6.17
C LEU A 56 4.51 9.30 7.48
N SER A 57 4.25 10.34 8.27
CA SER A 57 4.67 10.41 9.67
C SER A 57 3.87 9.40 10.52
N PRO A 58 4.35 9.07 11.75
CA PRO A 58 3.55 8.27 12.69
C PRO A 58 2.16 8.86 12.95
N SER A 59 2.04 10.18 13.05
CA SER A 59 0.75 10.86 13.23
C SER A 59 -0.17 10.72 12.01
N ASP A 60 0.38 10.75 10.79
CA ASP A 60 -0.41 10.51 9.56
C ASP A 60 -0.98 9.09 9.54
N ARG A 61 -0.19 8.10 9.97
CA ARG A 61 -0.65 6.70 10.07
C ARG A 61 -1.75 6.53 11.10
N GLU A 62 -1.57 7.11 12.27
CA GLU A 62 -2.59 7.11 13.32
C GLU A 62 -3.90 7.75 12.83
N GLN A 63 -3.82 8.87 12.12
CA GLN A 63 -4.98 9.50 11.50
C GLN A 63 -5.67 8.59 10.47
N ALA A 64 -4.90 7.87 9.65
CA ALA A 64 -5.44 6.92 8.69
C ALA A 64 -6.20 5.78 9.40
N GLU A 65 -5.64 5.23 10.47
CA GLU A 65 -6.29 4.20 11.29
C GLU A 65 -7.58 4.72 11.94
N VAL A 66 -7.54 5.92 12.51
CA VAL A 66 -8.73 6.55 13.11
C VAL A 66 -9.83 6.75 12.07
N ARG A 67 -9.50 7.20 10.86
CA ARG A 67 -10.47 7.38 9.77
C ARG A 67 -11.02 6.07 9.24
N ALA A 68 -10.20 5.03 9.22
CA ALA A 68 -10.63 3.67 8.83
C ALA A 68 -11.65 3.06 9.81
N GLY A 69 -11.77 3.65 10.99
CA GLY A 69 -12.63 3.19 12.08
C GLY A 69 -11.95 2.14 12.95
N ALA A 70 -12.45 1.98 14.18
CA ALA A 70 -11.88 1.03 15.11
C ALA A 70 -12.04 -0.42 14.63
N TYR A 71 -10.99 -1.21 14.80
CA TYR A 71 -11.11 -2.66 14.72
C TYR A 71 -11.70 -3.15 16.05
N THR A 72 -12.95 -3.57 16.00
CA THR A 72 -13.72 -3.92 17.21
C THR A 72 -13.83 -5.43 17.44
N ARG A 73 -13.28 -6.26 16.55
CA ARG A 73 -13.33 -7.71 16.65
C ARG A 73 -12.10 -8.28 17.37
N SER A 74 -12.14 -9.60 17.64
CA SER A 74 -11.10 -10.28 18.41
C SER A 74 -9.71 -10.15 17.77
N GLU A 75 -8.66 -10.13 18.60
CA GLU A 75 -7.27 -10.19 18.20
C GLU A 75 -6.92 -11.40 17.30
N LEU A 76 -7.80 -12.42 17.28
CA LEU A 76 -7.60 -13.64 16.50
C LEU A 76 -7.35 -13.34 15.00
N GLY A 77 -8.13 -12.45 14.40
CA GLY A 77 -7.94 -12.09 12.99
C GLY A 77 -6.58 -11.49 12.71
N ARG A 78 -6.06 -10.66 13.63
CA ARG A 78 -4.72 -10.07 13.54
C ARG A 78 -3.63 -11.12 13.70
N ILE A 79 -3.78 -12.02 14.66
CA ILE A 79 -2.81 -13.11 14.90
C ILE A 79 -2.75 -14.00 13.66
N LEU A 80 -3.88 -14.45 13.15
CA LEU A 80 -3.97 -15.26 11.94
C LEU A 80 -3.35 -14.57 10.72
N TRP A 81 -3.54 -13.26 10.58
CA TRP A 81 -2.90 -12.50 9.51
C TRP A 81 -1.38 -12.50 9.60
N LEU A 82 -0.82 -12.38 10.81
CA LEU A 82 0.62 -12.39 11.04
C LEU A 82 1.23 -13.78 10.87
N ASP A 83 0.47 -14.84 11.19
CA ASP A 83 0.90 -16.23 11.08
C ASP A 83 0.69 -16.83 9.68
N ALA A 84 0.04 -16.08 8.78
CA ALA A 84 -0.23 -16.55 7.42
C ALA A 84 1.08 -16.86 6.67
N PRO A 85 1.18 -18.03 6.01
CA PRO A 85 2.33 -18.36 5.18
C PRO A 85 2.55 -17.33 4.07
N SER A 86 3.81 -17.08 3.70
CA SER A 86 4.18 -16.19 2.59
C SER A 86 4.06 -16.87 1.22
N ASP A 87 4.22 -18.19 1.15
CA ASP A 87 4.04 -18.94 -0.08
C ASP A 87 2.55 -19.12 -0.41
N GLU A 88 2.14 -18.77 -1.62
CA GLU A 88 0.74 -18.77 -2.04
C GLU A 88 0.08 -20.16 -2.00
N ARG A 89 0.83 -21.25 -2.23
CA ARG A 89 0.30 -22.63 -2.17
C ARG A 89 0.10 -23.09 -0.73
N GLU A 90 1.06 -22.73 0.13
CA GLU A 90 0.96 -23.03 1.57
C GLU A 90 -0.16 -22.20 2.19
N LYS A 91 -0.27 -20.93 1.82
CA LYS A 91 -1.35 -20.03 2.26
C LYS A 91 -2.73 -20.53 1.86
N ALA A 92 -2.88 -21.03 0.63
CA ALA A 92 -4.15 -21.59 0.17
C ALA A 92 -4.54 -22.84 0.98
N ARG A 93 -3.58 -23.72 1.29
CA ARG A 93 -3.80 -24.90 2.14
C ARG A 93 -4.17 -24.49 3.57
N TRP A 94 -3.35 -23.64 4.16
CA TRP A 94 -3.56 -23.10 5.50
C TRP A 94 -4.94 -22.46 5.64
N HIS A 95 -5.34 -21.62 4.69
CA HIS A 95 -6.66 -20.99 4.69
C HIS A 95 -7.81 -22.02 4.63
N HIS A 96 -7.59 -23.12 3.93
CA HIS A 96 -8.58 -24.20 3.84
C HIS A 96 -8.72 -25.01 5.14
N GLU A 97 -7.64 -25.09 5.93
CA GLU A 97 -7.58 -25.79 7.21
C GLU A 97 -8.15 -24.98 8.38
N LEU A 98 -8.30 -23.65 8.22
CA LEU A 98 -8.89 -22.80 9.25
C LEU A 98 -10.33 -23.20 9.57
N ALA A 99 -10.71 -23.14 10.84
CA ALA A 99 -12.09 -23.25 11.29
C ALA A 99 -12.95 -22.09 10.75
N GLU A 100 -14.26 -22.23 10.79
CA GLU A 100 -15.17 -21.21 10.22
C GLU A 100 -15.05 -19.85 10.93
N ASP A 101 -14.99 -19.86 12.26
CA ASP A 101 -14.79 -18.68 13.10
C ASP A 101 -13.42 -18.02 12.87
N GLU A 102 -12.37 -18.79 12.63
CA GLU A 102 -11.04 -18.29 12.29
C GLU A 102 -11.04 -17.62 10.92
N ARG A 103 -11.68 -18.22 9.91
CA ARG A 103 -11.85 -17.61 8.58
C ARG A 103 -12.63 -16.30 8.64
N GLU A 104 -13.70 -16.26 9.44
CA GLU A 104 -14.50 -15.05 9.63
C GLU A 104 -13.67 -13.95 10.33
N ALA A 105 -12.90 -14.29 11.36
CA ALA A 105 -12.02 -13.37 12.06
C ALA A 105 -10.94 -12.80 11.12
N LEU A 106 -10.30 -13.65 10.33
CA LEU A 106 -9.29 -13.24 9.34
C LEU A 106 -9.88 -12.32 8.28
N ALA A 107 -11.02 -12.69 7.68
CA ALA A 107 -11.72 -11.88 6.68
C ALA A 107 -12.11 -10.50 7.23
N SER A 108 -12.55 -10.45 8.47
CA SER A 108 -12.88 -9.19 9.16
C SER A 108 -11.66 -8.29 9.35
N TYR A 109 -10.51 -8.88 9.68
CA TYR A 109 -9.26 -8.13 9.82
C TYR A 109 -8.75 -7.63 8.46
N GLN A 110 -8.82 -8.45 7.42
CA GLN A 110 -8.47 -8.05 6.05
C GLN A 110 -9.33 -6.89 5.55
N ALA A 111 -10.64 -6.92 5.83
CA ALA A 111 -11.54 -5.82 5.49
C ALA A 111 -11.19 -4.53 6.24
N TYR A 112 -10.77 -4.63 7.51
CA TYR A 112 -10.25 -3.49 8.27
C TYR A 112 -8.98 -2.93 7.65
N LEU A 113 -7.98 -3.79 7.36
CA LEU A 113 -6.72 -3.36 6.72
C LEU A 113 -6.97 -2.69 5.37
N SER A 114 -7.90 -3.19 4.57
CA SER A 114 -8.25 -2.58 3.29
C SER A 114 -8.73 -1.14 3.47
N ARG A 115 -9.52 -0.85 4.52
CA ARG A 115 -9.93 0.52 4.84
C ARG A 115 -8.76 1.39 5.29
N VAL A 116 -7.87 0.85 6.14
CA VAL A 116 -6.65 1.55 6.56
C VAL A 116 -5.79 1.92 5.34
N PHE A 117 -5.60 1.00 4.41
CA PHE A 117 -4.83 1.24 3.19
C PHE A 117 -5.42 2.35 2.31
N VAL A 118 -6.74 2.36 2.15
CA VAL A 118 -7.43 3.46 1.45
C VAL A 118 -7.14 4.80 2.12
N GLU A 119 -7.24 4.88 3.44
CA GLU A 119 -7.00 6.13 4.17
C GLU A 119 -5.51 6.52 4.16
N MET A 120 -4.59 5.56 4.21
CA MET A 120 -3.15 5.84 4.04
C MET A 120 -2.87 6.48 2.68
N VAL A 121 -3.44 5.93 1.61
CA VAL A 121 -3.28 6.50 0.27
C VAL A 121 -3.90 7.89 0.19
N ARG A 122 -5.09 8.13 0.76
CA ARG A 122 -5.71 9.46 0.79
C ARG A 122 -4.84 10.51 1.48
N VAL A 123 -4.13 10.14 2.54
CA VAL A 123 -3.23 11.05 3.26
C VAL A 123 -1.93 11.26 2.50
N ALA A 124 -1.38 10.22 1.87
CA ALA A 124 -0.09 10.25 1.20
C ALA A 124 -0.14 10.81 -0.23
N LEU A 125 -1.25 10.63 -0.94
CA LEU A 125 -1.37 11.01 -2.35
C LEU A 125 -1.51 12.51 -2.50
N VAL A 126 -0.57 13.13 -3.21
CA VAL A 126 -0.50 14.59 -3.41
C VAL A 126 -1.07 14.97 -4.77
N GLU A 127 -0.61 14.32 -5.84
CA GLU A 127 -0.96 14.64 -7.22
C GLU A 127 -1.12 13.34 -8.04
N ILE A 128 -1.92 13.43 -9.11
CA ILE A 128 -2.04 12.42 -10.16
C ILE A 128 -1.89 13.16 -11.49
N ASP A 129 -0.88 12.80 -12.31
CA ASP A 129 -0.57 13.46 -13.59
C ASP A 129 -0.51 15.00 -13.46
N ASP A 130 0.26 15.47 -12.47
CA ASP A 130 0.44 16.91 -12.15
C ASP A 130 -0.86 17.64 -11.75
N GLN A 131 -1.93 16.92 -11.45
CA GLN A 131 -3.18 17.48 -10.93
C GLN A 131 -3.35 17.10 -9.46
N PRO A 132 -3.87 18.00 -8.61
CA PRO A 132 -4.18 17.68 -7.22
C PRO A 132 -5.04 16.41 -7.10
N ALA A 133 -4.63 15.48 -6.25
CA ALA A 133 -5.26 14.16 -6.15
C ALA A 133 -6.76 14.24 -5.78
N GLY A 134 -7.11 15.09 -4.81
CA GLY A 134 -8.50 15.23 -4.35
C GLY A 134 -9.19 13.89 -4.15
N ASP A 135 -10.40 13.74 -4.72
CA ASP A 135 -11.20 12.50 -4.65
C ASP A 135 -10.93 11.56 -5.84
N MET A 136 -9.85 11.75 -6.60
CA MET A 136 -9.62 10.97 -7.82
C MET A 136 -9.47 9.49 -7.56
N ILE A 137 -8.95 9.08 -6.38
CA ILE A 137 -8.81 7.67 -6.05
C ILE A 137 -10.17 6.93 -6.01
N ASP A 138 -11.25 7.64 -5.66
CA ASP A 138 -12.60 7.07 -5.62
C ASP A 138 -13.21 6.91 -7.02
N ARG A 139 -12.59 7.54 -8.03
CA ARG A 139 -13.03 7.49 -9.43
C ARG A 139 -12.39 6.38 -10.24
N ILE A 140 -11.39 5.70 -9.71
CA ILE A 140 -10.73 4.58 -10.39
C ILE A 140 -11.73 3.43 -10.55
N LYS A 141 -11.95 3.01 -11.79
CA LYS A 141 -12.85 1.90 -12.14
C LYS A 141 -12.13 0.93 -13.09
N PRO A 142 -12.44 -0.35 -13.06
CA PRO A 142 -13.36 -1.02 -12.13
C PRO A 142 -12.82 -1.06 -10.69
N GLU A 143 -13.67 -1.41 -9.73
CA GLU A 143 -13.29 -1.43 -8.31
C GLU A 143 -12.13 -2.39 -8.00
N SER A 144 -12.05 -3.51 -8.72
CA SER A 144 -10.91 -4.45 -8.64
C SER A 144 -9.59 -3.79 -9.02
N HIS A 145 -9.60 -2.93 -10.02
CA HIS A 145 -8.42 -2.15 -10.45
C HIS A 145 -8.01 -1.15 -9.37
N ARG A 146 -8.99 -0.49 -8.74
CA ARG A 146 -8.74 0.42 -7.62
C ARG A 146 -8.02 -0.27 -6.46
N LEU A 147 -8.40 -1.51 -6.13
CA LEU A 147 -7.74 -2.26 -5.07
C LEU A 147 -6.28 -2.58 -5.41
N GLN A 148 -5.97 -2.91 -6.65
CA GLN A 148 -4.60 -3.13 -7.11
C GLN A 148 -3.77 -1.86 -7.02
N VAL A 149 -4.28 -0.74 -7.53
CA VAL A 149 -3.64 0.58 -7.45
C VAL A 149 -3.35 0.95 -5.99
N ILE A 150 -4.34 0.81 -5.10
CA ILE A 150 -4.18 1.11 -3.67
C ILE A 150 -3.09 0.22 -3.05
N SER A 151 -3.10 -1.08 -3.34
CA SER A 151 -2.12 -2.02 -2.79
C SER A 151 -0.68 -1.66 -3.19
N GLU A 152 -0.45 -1.33 -4.45
CA GLU A 152 0.88 -0.93 -4.93
C GLU A 152 1.31 0.43 -4.35
N LEU A 153 0.41 1.42 -4.32
CA LEU A 153 0.71 2.72 -3.71
C LEU A 153 1.07 2.58 -2.23
N VAL A 154 0.37 1.71 -1.48
CA VAL A 154 0.70 1.45 -0.06
C VAL A 154 2.11 0.89 0.08
N GLN A 155 2.54 -0.03 -0.78
CA GLN A 155 3.92 -0.56 -0.74
C GLN A 155 4.95 0.55 -0.93
N HIS A 156 4.76 1.42 -1.93
CA HIS A 156 5.63 2.57 -2.13
C HIS A 156 5.62 3.55 -0.96
N ILE A 157 4.44 3.87 -0.41
CA ILE A 157 4.29 4.73 0.77
C ILE A 157 5.02 4.15 1.98
N GLN A 158 4.85 2.86 2.25
CA GLN A 158 5.54 2.18 3.34
C GLN A 158 7.05 2.21 3.16
N ARG A 159 7.55 1.92 1.95
CA ARG A 159 8.97 1.98 1.63
C ARG A 159 9.58 3.36 1.93
N ILE A 160 9.02 4.44 1.38
CA ILE A 160 9.58 5.79 1.60
C ILE A 160 9.43 6.25 3.05
N SER A 161 8.38 5.82 3.73
CA SER A 161 8.17 6.14 5.14
C SER A 161 9.17 5.42 6.05
N LEU A 162 9.63 4.22 5.68
CA LEU A 162 10.70 3.49 6.38
C LEU A 162 12.08 4.09 6.07
N LEU A 163 12.34 4.45 4.81
CA LEU A 163 13.61 5.08 4.40
C LEU A 163 13.81 6.43 5.08
N GLY A 164 12.75 7.19 5.30
CA GLY A 164 12.80 8.43 6.09
C GLY A 164 13.20 8.23 7.55
N ILE A 165 13.06 7.01 8.09
CA ILE A 165 13.50 6.65 9.44
C ILE A 165 14.96 6.17 9.45
N SER A 166 15.42 5.55 8.38
CA SER A 166 16.77 4.98 8.25
C SER A 166 17.75 5.91 7.51
N GLY A 167 17.40 7.17 7.29
CA GLY A 167 18.16 8.14 6.52
C GLY A 167 19.65 8.21 6.91
N LYS A 168 20.43 7.41 6.23
CA LYS A 168 21.84 7.56 5.88
C LYS A 168 22.12 6.77 4.63
#